data_c4ad4c9879bbd9c59bf40752d5e7e87a
#
_entry.id   c4ad4c9879bbd9c59bf40752d5e7e87a
#
_cell.length_a   1.000
_cell.length_b   1.000
_cell.length_c   1.000
_cell.angle_alpha   90.00
_cell.angle_beta   90.00
_cell.angle_gamma   90.00
#
_symmetry.space_group_name_H-M   'P 1'
#
loop_
_entity.id
_entity.type
_entity.pdbx_description
1 polymer ?
#
loop_
_entity_poly.entity_id
_entity_poly.type
_entity_poly.pdbx_seq_one_letter_code
_entity_poly.pdbx_strand_id
1 'polypeptide(L)'
;GVGYSVQRHHVDKLPEIRRPSSKRTRRFLIGDSIEGWADSVKALIMSYFKGTSRLRFDFSDIRPKGARLVTSGGKAPGPQPLRECLVKVEGILDAKENGDKLTPIEVHDIICHIADAVLAGGIRRAALISLFSADDEDMLSAKSGAWWELNPQRGRANNSVVIMRHRIDEPTFKNIWKRVEESRSGEPGFYFSNDKEWGCNPCCEIGLRPFQFCNLTEINVSNVKSQRELEERAKAASFIGTLQASYTDFHYLRPIWQRTTEKDSLIGVSMTGIASGRVLMLCLLYT
;
A
#
# COMPACT_ATOMS: atom_id res chain seq x y z
N GLY A 1 6.35 -1.48 -1.84
CA GLY A 1 5.21 -1.08 -1.03
C GLY A 1 4.30 -0.07 -1.72
N VAL A 2 3.14 0.18 -1.15
CA VAL A 2 2.14 1.09 -1.73
C VAL A 2 1.68 2.08 -0.67
N GLY A 3 1.78 3.39 -0.97
CA GLY A 3 1.05 4.42 -0.25
C GLY A 3 -0.30 4.67 -0.92
N TYR A 4 -1.34 4.82 -0.12
CA TYR A 4 -2.67 5.16 -0.61
C TYR A 4 -3.37 6.13 0.33
N SER A 5 -4.34 6.85 -0.21
CA SER A 5 -5.09 7.84 0.54
C SER A 5 -6.53 7.40 0.71
N VAL A 6 -7.00 7.41 1.95
CA VAL A 6 -8.41 7.33 2.31
C VAL A 6 -8.91 8.66 2.89
N GLN A 7 -8.24 9.76 2.58
CA GLN A 7 -8.74 11.09 2.92
C GLN A 7 -10.17 11.29 2.36
N ARG A 8 -11.03 11.96 3.10
CA ARG A 8 -12.46 12.12 2.74
C ARG A 8 -12.65 12.62 1.30
N HIS A 9 -11.91 13.64 0.88
CA HIS A 9 -12.03 14.20 -0.47
C HIS A 9 -11.62 13.22 -1.60
N HIS A 10 -10.93 12.13 -1.29
CA HIS A 10 -10.66 11.05 -2.22
C HIS A 10 -11.76 9.98 -2.19
N VAL A 11 -12.18 9.57 -1.00
CA VAL A 11 -13.21 8.54 -0.83
C VAL A 11 -14.56 9.03 -1.33
N ASP A 12 -14.90 10.31 -1.12
CA ASP A 12 -16.14 10.92 -1.62
C ASP A 12 -16.29 10.89 -3.15
N LYS A 13 -15.19 10.72 -3.89
CA LYS A 13 -15.22 10.56 -5.35
C LYS A 13 -15.58 9.14 -5.79
N LEU A 14 -15.63 8.17 -4.88
CA LEU A 14 -16.05 6.82 -5.22
C LEU A 14 -17.56 6.81 -5.60
N PRO A 15 -17.94 5.92 -6.53
CA PRO A 15 -19.35 5.74 -6.85
C PRO A 15 -20.16 5.26 -5.66
N GLU A 16 -21.46 5.53 -5.69
CA GLU A 16 -22.42 4.92 -4.78
C GLU A 16 -22.54 3.43 -5.03
N ILE A 17 -22.85 2.68 -3.97
CA ILE A 17 -23.12 1.25 -4.06
C ILE A 17 -24.42 1.01 -4.81
N ARG A 18 -24.37 0.07 -5.73
CA ARG A 18 -25.50 -0.49 -6.47
C ARG A 18 -25.41 -2.01 -6.34
N ARG A 19 -26.15 -2.55 -5.40
CA ARG A 19 -26.08 -3.99 -5.10
C ARG A 19 -26.34 -4.83 -6.34
N PRO A 20 -25.48 -5.85 -6.62
CA PRO A 20 -25.68 -6.70 -7.77
C PRO A 20 -26.99 -7.52 -7.67
N SER A 21 -27.66 -7.71 -8.82
CA SER A 21 -28.89 -8.46 -8.87
C SER A 21 -28.67 -9.92 -8.47
N SER A 22 -29.44 -10.41 -7.49
CA SER A 22 -29.44 -11.83 -7.09
C SER A 22 -30.11 -12.74 -8.13
N LYS A 23 -30.89 -12.19 -9.07
CA LYS A 23 -31.62 -12.96 -10.10
C LYS A 23 -30.71 -13.59 -11.16
N ARG A 24 -29.49 -13.09 -11.33
CA ARG A 24 -28.50 -13.59 -12.29
C ARG A 24 -27.15 -13.72 -11.64
N THR A 25 -26.61 -14.92 -11.64
CA THR A 25 -25.23 -15.20 -11.22
C THR A 25 -24.37 -15.48 -12.43
N ARG A 26 -23.23 -14.78 -12.53
CA ARG A 26 -22.23 -14.99 -13.58
C ARG A 26 -21.02 -15.72 -13.00
N ARG A 27 -20.59 -16.81 -13.65
CA ARG A 27 -19.31 -17.45 -13.34
C ARG A 27 -18.16 -16.57 -13.79
N PHE A 28 -17.13 -16.40 -12.93
CA PHE A 28 -15.90 -15.70 -13.23
C PHE A 28 -14.72 -16.66 -12.97
N LEU A 29 -14.10 -17.15 -14.04
CA LEU A 29 -12.91 -17.98 -13.95
C LEU A 29 -11.69 -17.08 -13.68
N ILE A 30 -10.93 -17.42 -12.62
CA ILE A 30 -9.78 -16.62 -12.16
C ILE A 30 -8.52 -17.22 -12.78
N GLY A 31 -7.80 -16.42 -13.57
CA GLY A 31 -6.50 -16.81 -14.13
C GLY A 31 -5.41 -16.96 -13.06
N ASP A 32 -4.49 -17.90 -13.28
CA ASP A 32 -3.35 -18.18 -12.39
C ASP A 32 -2.20 -17.19 -12.61
N SER A 33 -2.48 -15.91 -12.43
CA SER A 33 -1.52 -14.82 -12.57
C SER A 33 -1.85 -13.68 -11.59
N ILE A 34 -0.93 -12.74 -11.39
CA ILE A 34 -1.16 -11.53 -10.57
C ILE A 34 -2.32 -10.72 -11.15
N GLU A 35 -2.36 -10.57 -12.47
CA GLU A 35 -3.42 -9.88 -13.20
C GLU A 35 -4.77 -10.58 -13.03
N GLY A 36 -4.80 -11.91 -13.11
CA GLY A 36 -6.04 -12.70 -12.89
C GLY A 36 -6.60 -12.52 -11.47
N TRP A 37 -5.74 -12.46 -10.48
CA TRP A 37 -6.14 -12.16 -9.09
C TRP A 37 -6.67 -10.73 -8.97
N ALA A 38 -5.95 -9.74 -9.52
CA ALA A 38 -6.37 -8.35 -9.52
C ALA A 38 -7.71 -8.15 -10.26
N ASP A 39 -7.89 -8.82 -11.41
CA ASP A 39 -9.14 -8.76 -12.18
C ASP A 39 -10.33 -9.35 -11.42
N SER A 40 -10.12 -10.39 -10.60
CA SER A 40 -11.18 -10.95 -9.76
C SER A 40 -11.67 -9.97 -8.70
N VAL A 41 -10.75 -9.27 -8.01
CA VAL A 41 -11.08 -8.23 -7.04
C VAL A 41 -11.75 -7.04 -7.73
N LYS A 42 -11.22 -6.61 -8.87
CA LYS A 42 -11.81 -5.55 -9.70
C LYS A 42 -13.23 -5.90 -10.16
N ALA A 43 -13.44 -7.14 -10.63
CA ALA A 43 -14.75 -7.60 -11.06
C ALA A 43 -15.77 -7.58 -9.90
N LEU A 44 -15.36 -8.01 -8.70
CA LEU A 44 -16.19 -7.97 -7.50
C LEU A 44 -16.61 -6.53 -7.19
N ILE A 45 -15.65 -5.62 -7.00
CA ILE A 45 -15.92 -4.22 -6.66
C ILE A 45 -16.79 -3.55 -7.73
N MET A 46 -16.47 -3.77 -9.01
CA MET A 46 -17.25 -3.20 -10.11
C MET A 46 -18.69 -3.75 -10.21
N SER A 47 -18.94 -4.98 -9.76
CA SER A 47 -20.30 -5.52 -9.73
C SER A 47 -21.20 -4.75 -8.77
N TYR A 48 -20.63 -4.25 -7.65
CA TYR A 48 -21.33 -3.41 -6.67
C TYR A 48 -21.41 -1.93 -7.07
N PHE A 49 -20.45 -1.42 -7.79
CA PHE A 49 -20.52 -0.02 -8.28
C PHE A 49 -21.44 0.15 -9.49
N LYS A 50 -21.59 -0.90 -10.30
CA LYS A 50 -22.43 -0.87 -11.52
C LYS A 50 -23.79 -1.54 -11.36
N GLY A 51 -24.05 -2.25 -10.26
CA GLY A 51 -25.28 -2.98 -10.04
C GLY A 51 -25.50 -4.10 -11.08
N THR A 52 -24.44 -4.83 -11.43
CA THR A 52 -24.49 -5.90 -12.44
C THR A 52 -24.92 -7.25 -11.82
N SER A 53 -24.62 -8.37 -12.47
CA SER A 53 -24.91 -9.70 -11.94
C SER A 53 -24.00 -10.04 -10.76
N ARG A 54 -24.51 -10.81 -9.80
CA ARG A 54 -23.67 -11.39 -8.73
C ARG A 54 -22.64 -12.33 -9.34
N LEU A 55 -21.43 -12.34 -8.81
CA LEU A 55 -20.35 -13.16 -9.31
C LEU A 55 -20.20 -14.43 -8.49
N ARG A 56 -19.95 -15.55 -9.19
CA ARG A 56 -19.49 -16.81 -8.60
C ARG A 56 -18.09 -17.08 -9.10
N PHE A 57 -17.10 -16.89 -8.23
CA PHE A 57 -15.71 -17.08 -8.57
C PHE A 57 -15.35 -18.56 -8.68
N ASP A 58 -14.60 -18.88 -9.73
CA ASP A 58 -14.06 -20.21 -10.01
C ASP A 58 -12.55 -20.16 -9.93
N PHE A 59 -11.99 -20.95 -9.03
CA PHE A 59 -10.58 -20.99 -8.68
C PHE A 59 -9.84 -22.19 -9.29
N SER A 60 -10.48 -22.92 -10.22
CA SER A 60 -9.96 -24.18 -10.73
C SER A 60 -8.61 -24.06 -11.44
N ASP A 61 -8.34 -22.93 -12.07
CA ASP A 61 -7.10 -22.69 -12.80
C ASP A 61 -5.93 -22.28 -11.90
N ILE A 62 -6.21 -21.88 -10.64
CA ILE A 62 -5.15 -21.43 -9.73
C ILE A 62 -4.34 -22.63 -9.26
N ARG A 63 -3.03 -22.55 -9.43
CA ARG A 63 -2.07 -23.58 -9.01
C ARG A 63 -2.23 -23.92 -7.51
N PRO A 64 -2.00 -25.17 -7.13
CA PRO A 64 -2.15 -25.61 -5.75
C PRO A 64 -1.08 -25.01 -4.82
N LYS A 65 -1.40 -24.98 -3.53
CA LYS A 65 -0.46 -24.58 -2.48
C LYS A 65 0.82 -25.41 -2.56
N GLY A 66 1.96 -24.73 -2.49
CA GLY A 66 3.28 -25.38 -2.51
C GLY A 66 3.92 -25.49 -3.89
N ALA A 67 3.19 -25.23 -4.98
CA ALA A 67 3.78 -25.18 -6.33
C ALA A 67 4.89 -24.10 -6.40
N ARG A 68 5.97 -24.41 -7.14
CA ARG A 68 7.11 -23.49 -7.27
C ARG A 68 6.74 -22.26 -8.09
N LEU A 69 7.12 -21.08 -7.61
CA LEU A 69 7.01 -19.83 -8.35
C LEU A 69 8.33 -19.54 -9.07
N VAL A 70 8.29 -19.53 -10.39
CA VAL A 70 9.50 -19.38 -11.23
C VAL A 70 9.99 -17.94 -11.25
N THR A 71 9.08 -16.98 -11.43
CA THR A 71 9.41 -15.56 -11.62
C THR A 71 9.73 -14.82 -10.32
N SER A 72 9.01 -15.11 -9.24
CA SER A 72 9.13 -14.38 -7.97
C SER A 72 9.84 -15.16 -6.86
N GLY A 73 10.19 -16.41 -7.13
CA GLY A 73 10.74 -17.33 -6.12
C GLY A 73 9.71 -17.75 -5.06
N GLY A 74 10.07 -18.75 -4.26
CA GLY A 74 9.20 -19.28 -3.20
C GLY A 74 8.12 -20.24 -3.72
N LYS A 75 7.10 -20.44 -2.89
CA LYS A 75 5.99 -21.39 -3.13
C LYS A 75 4.67 -20.67 -3.28
N ALA A 76 3.81 -21.20 -4.13
CA ALA A 76 2.45 -20.68 -4.33
C ALA A 76 1.61 -20.86 -3.06
N PRO A 77 0.77 -19.86 -2.72
CA PRO A 77 -0.14 -19.96 -1.57
C PRO A 77 -1.36 -20.85 -1.84
N GLY A 78 -1.64 -21.15 -3.10
CA GLY A 78 -2.90 -21.75 -3.54
C GLY A 78 -4.06 -20.75 -3.59
N PRO A 79 -5.28 -21.19 -3.88
CA PRO A 79 -6.43 -20.30 -4.06
C PRO A 79 -7.02 -19.73 -2.77
N GLN A 80 -6.72 -20.32 -1.61
CA GLN A 80 -7.40 -20.01 -0.35
C GLN A 80 -7.27 -18.55 0.09
N PRO A 81 -6.08 -17.90 0.05
CA PRO A 81 -5.96 -16.51 0.45
C PRO A 81 -6.80 -15.55 -0.39
N LEU A 82 -6.87 -15.77 -1.71
CA LEU A 82 -7.72 -14.98 -2.58
C LEU A 82 -9.21 -15.21 -2.30
N ARG A 83 -9.61 -16.47 -2.04
CA ARG A 83 -10.98 -16.80 -1.66
C ARG A 83 -11.41 -16.04 -0.41
N GLU A 84 -10.59 -16.06 0.63
CA GLU A 84 -10.84 -15.33 1.87
C GLU A 84 -10.92 -13.82 1.64
N CYS A 85 -10.01 -13.26 0.84
CA CYS A 85 -10.04 -11.86 0.45
C CYS A 85 -11.37 -11.49 -0.23
N LEU A 86 -11.79 -12.24 -1.25
CA LEU A 86 -13.03 -11.95 -1.99
C LEU A 86 -14.26 -12.03 -1.08
N VAL A 87 -14.33 -13.03 -0.19
CA VAL A 87 -15.44 -13.16 0.78
C VAL A 87 -15.47 -11.97 1.75
N LYS A 88 -14.33 -11.56 2.30
CA LYS A 88 -14.27 -10.43 3.25
C LYS A 88 -14.60 -9.10 2.57
N VAL A 89 -14.08 -8.87 1.37
CA VAL A 89 -14.41 -7.68 0.58
C VAL A 89 -15.90 -7.66 0.19
N GLU A 90 -16.44 -8.80 -0.25
CA GLU A 90 -17.88 -8.91 -0.54
C GLU A 90 -18.73 -8.63 0.71
N GLY A 91 -18.31 -9.10 1.89
CA GLY A 91 -18.97 -8.81 3.15
C GLY A 91 -19.08 -7.33 3.48
N ILE A 92 -18.00 -6.55 3.26
CA ILE A 92 -18.02 -5.09 3.44
C ILE A 92 -19.00 -4.44 2.45
N LEU A 93 -18.98 -4.87 1.19
CA LEU A 93 -19.85 -4.32 0.15
C LEU A 93 -21.33 -4.69 0.34
N ASP A 94 -21.61 -5.94 0.77
CA ASP A 94 -22.96 -6.43 1.06
C ASP A 94 -23.60 -5.79 2.30
N ALA A 95 -22.80 -5.23 3.20
CA ALA A 95 -23.30 -4.46 4.35
C ALA A 95 -23.89 -3.08 3.98
N LYS A 96 -23.69 -2.65 2.73
CA LYS A 96 -24.18 -1.35 2.24
C LYS A 96 -25.50 -1.49 1.51
N GLU A 97 -26.33 -0.49 1.61
CA GLU A 97 -27.57 -0.38 0.82
C GLU A 97 -27.34 0.34 -0.53
N ASN A 98 -28.31 0.26 -1.43
CA ASN A 98 -28.24 1.01 -2.68
C ASN A 98 -28.25 2.53 -2.42
N GLY A 99 -27.29 3.22 -3.00
CA GLY A 99 -27.09 4.65 -2.81
C GLY A 99 -26.09 5.01 -1.69
N ASP A 100 -25.71 4.06 -0.85
CA ASP A 100 -24.67 4.29 0.15
C ASP A 100 -23.30 4.49 -0.50
N LYS A 101 -22.42 5.19 0.22
CA LYS A 101 -21.01 5.30 -0.11
C LYS A 101 -20.15 4.52 0.86
N LEU A 102 -19.01 4.08 0.41
CA LEU A 102 -17.97 3.52 1.29
C LEU A 102 -17.38 4.63 2.16
N THR A 103 -17.13 4.31 3.41
CA THR A 103 -16.40 5.17 4.34
C THR A 103 -14.89 5.00 4.21
N PRO A 104 -14.05 5.94 4.69
CA PRO A 104 -12.60 5.80 4.70
C PRO A 104 -12.12 4.50 5.34
N ILE A 105 -12.69 4.11 6.48
CA ILE A 105 -12.29 2.88 7.18
C ILE A 105 -12.68 1.61 6.39
N GLU A 106 -13.81 1.59 5.70
CA GLU A 106 -14.22 0.48 4.85
C GLU A 106 -13.29 0.33 3.63
N VAL A 107 -12.90 1.45 3.00
CA VAL A 107 -11.90 1.43 1.92
C VAL A 107 -10.56 0.94 2.42
N HIS A 108 -10.12 1.40 3.61
CA HIS A 108 -8.92 0.94 4.27
C HIS A 108 -8.95 -0.58 4.50
N ASP A 109 -10.03 -1.10 5.07
CA ASP A 109 -10.18 -2.53 5.36
C ASP A 109 -10.19 -3.37 4.07
N ILE A 110 -10.84 -2.92 3.00
CA ILE A 110 -10.79 -3.58 1.67
C ILE A 110 -9.34 -3.71 1.19
N ILE A 111 -8.55 -2.63 1.24
CA ILE A 111 -7.14 -2.64 0.80
C ILE A 111 -6.30 -3.55 1.68
N CYS A 112 -6.54 -3.57 2.99
CA CYS A 112 -5.86 -4.46 3.92
C CYS A 112 -6.17 -5.93 3.66
N HIS A 113 -7.41 -6.29 3.32
CA HIS A 113 -7.77 -7.65 2.92
C HIS A 113 -7.12 -8.08 1.60
N ILE A 114 -6.95 -7.16 0.65
CA ILE A 114 -6.17 -7.43 -0.58
C ILE A 114 -4.71 -7.73 -0.23
N ALA A 115 -4.12 -6.96 0.68
CA ALA A 115 -2.75 -7.19 1.14
C ALA A 115 -2.59 -8.54 1.85
N ASP A 116 -3.56 -8.98 2.63
CA ASP A 116 -3.57 -10.31 3.25
C ASP A 116 -3.45 -11.44 2.22
N ALA A 117 -4.16 -11.34 1.09
CA ALA A 117 -4.07 -12.32 0.02
C ALA A 117 -2.67 -12.41 -0.59
N VAL A 118 -1.94 -11.30 -0.64
CA VAL A 118 -0.60 -11.21 -1.23
C VAL A 118 0.51 -11.68 -0.29
N LEU A 119 0.25 -11.73 1.03
CA LEU A 119 1.24 -12.15 2.03
C LEU A 119 1.46 -13.66 2.11
N ALA A 120 0.59 -14.43 1.50
CA ALA A 120 0.66 -15.87 1.54
C ALA A 120 1.95 -16.39 0.87
N GLY A 121 2.54 -17.45 1.43
CA GLY A 121 3.77 -18.06 0.92
C GLY A 121 5.05 -17.75 1.72
N GLY A 122 4.96 -17.10 2.89
CA GLY A 122 6.08 -16.88 3.81
C GLY A 122 7.04 -15.74 3.41
N ILE A 123 6.76 -15.04 2.31
CA ILE A 123 7.53 -13.86 1.87
C ILE A 123 6.63 -12.64 1.97
N ARG A 124 7.10 -11.57 2.63
CA ARG A 124 6.39 -10.29 2.67
C ARG A 124 6.40 -9.66 1.28
N ARG A 125 5.28 -9.73 0.58
CA ARG A 125 5.11 -9.19 -0.78
C ARG A 125 4.34 -7.87 -0.82
N ALA A 126 3.74 -7.46 0.28
CA ALA A 126 3.03 -6.21 0.43
C ALA A 126 3.52 -5.44 1.66
N ALA A 127 3.64 -4.14 1.51
CA ALA A 127 3.79 -3.17 2.59
C ALA A 127 2.93 -1.97 2.21
N LEU A 128 2.15 -1.47 3.14
CA LEU A 128 1.17 -0.43 2.90
C LEU A 128 1.35 0.75 3.86
N ILE A 129 1.00 1.95 3.41
CA ILE A 129 0.67 3.07 4.28
C ILE A 129 -0.66 3.67 3.83
N SER A 130 -1.54 3.87 4.81
CA SER A 130 -2.82 4.55 4.65
C SER A 130 -2.72 5.97 5.15
N LEU A 131 -3.02 6.93 4.29
CA LEU A 131 -3.06 8.35 4.62
C LEU A 131 -4.51 8.80 4.75
N PHE A 132 -4.88 9.42 5.88
CA PHE A 132 -6.25 9.79 6.17
C PHE A 132 -6.40 11.21 6.73
N SER A 133 -7.61 11.75 6.72
CA SER A 133 -7.92 13.11 7.19
C SER A 133 -7.89 13.22 8.71
N ALA A 134 -7.39 14.33 9.24
CA ALA A 134 -7.25 14.55 10.68
C ALA A 134 -8.57 14.60 11.47
N ASP A 135 -9.68 14.79 10.78
CA ASP A 135 -11.05 14.81 11.30
C ASP A 135 -11.78 13.47 11.17
N ASP A 136 -11.09 12.40 10.78
CA ASP A 136 -11.66 11.08 10.61
C ASP A 136 -11.51 10.24 11.89
N GLU A 137 -12.56 10.24 12.70
CA GLU A 137 -12.58 9.57 14.02
C GLU A 137 -12.41 8.04 13.90
N ASP A 138 -12.99 7.42 12.87
CA ASP A 138 -12.87 5.98 12.65
C ASP A 138 -11.44 5.59 12.30
N MET A 139 -10.78 6.38 11.46
CA MET A 139 -9.39 6.15 11.10
C MET A 139 -8.42 6.49 12.25
N LEU A 140 -8.70 7.54 13.03
CA LEU A 140 -7.92 7.87 14.24
C LEU A 140 -7.94 6.74 15.26
N SER A 141 -9.03 6.01 15.37
CA SER A 141 -9.22 4.89 16.30
C SER A 141 -9.07 3.51 15.67
N ALA A 142 -8.68 3.42 14.40
CA ALA A 142 -8.63 2.17 13.64
C ALA A 142 -7.81 1.05 14.29
N LYS A 143 -6.77 1.42 15.05
CA LYS A 143 -5.90 0.51 15.80
C LYS A 143 -5.90 0.82 17.30
N SER A 144 -7.07 1.07 17.85
CA SER A 144 -7.30 1.23 19.29
C SER A 144 -7.98 -0.01 19.88
N GLY A 145 -7.82 -0.22 21.19
CA GLY A 145 -8.38 -1.39 21.88
C GLY A 145 -7.82 -2.71 21.35
N ALA A 146 -8.65 -3.75 21.34
CA ALA A 146 -8.26 -5.11 20.87
C ALA A 146 -8.38 -5.26 19.36
N TRP A 147 -7.93 -4.27 18.60
CA TRP A 147 -8.05 -4.23 17.13
C TRP A 147 -7.41 -5.46 16.45
N TRP A 148 -6.33 -6.02 17.01
CA TRP A 148 -5.64 -7.20 16.47
C TRP A 148 -6.49 -8.48 16.50
N GLU A 149 -7.51 -8.53 17.36
CA GLU A 149 -8.49 -9.63 17.41
C GLU A 149 -9.68 -9.35 16.49
N LEU A 150 -10.21 -8.12 16.53
CA LEU A 150 -11.41 -7.73 15.82
C LEU A 150 -11.14 -7.42 14.34
N ASN A 151 -10.02 -6.78 14.04
CA ASN A 151 -9.65 -6.29 12.71
C ASN A 151 -8.16 -6.56 12.40
N PRO A 152 -7.70 -7.82 12.43
CA PRO A 152 -6.28 -8.18 12.28
C PRO A 152 -5.70 -7.75 10.92
N GLN A 153 -6.51 -7.59 9.87
CA GLN A 153 -6.09 -7.11 8.56
C GLN A 153 -5.46 -5.70 8.64
N ARG A 154 -5.87 -4.85 9.58
CA ARG A 154 -5.34 -3.49 9.74
C ARG A 154 -3.84 -3.47 10.10
N GLY A 155 -3.31 -4.58 10.59
CA GLY A 155 -1.86 -4.77 10.78
C GLY A 155 -1.05 -4.80 9.48
N ARG A 156 -1.68 -4.80 8.29
CA ARG A 156 -1.01 -4.79 6.99
C ARG A 156 -0.57 -3.41 6.53
N ALA A 157 -1.12 -2.35 7.11
CA ALA A 157 -0.79 -0.97 6.76
C ALA A 157 -0.29 -0.19 7.98
N ASN A 158 0.68 0.70 7.77
CA ASN A 158 0.91 1.81 8.68
C ASN A 158 -0.23 2.82 8.45
N ASN A 159 -0.78 3.39 9.51
CA ASN A 159 -1.82 4.40 9.41
C ASN A 159 -1.25 5.75 9.82
N SER A 160 -1.31 6.75 8.94
CA SER A 160 -0.79 8.08 9.23
C SER A 160 -1.81 9.17 8.92
N VAL A 161 -1.99 10.05 9.88
CA VAL A 161 -2.83 11.24 9.73
C VAL A 161 -2.11 12.29 8.90
N VAL A 162 -2.76 12.82 7.88
CA VAL A 162 -2.22 13.91 7.07
C VAL A 162 -2.42 15.23 7.80
N ILE A 163 -1.32 15.89 8.13
CA ILE A 163 -1.31 17.18 8.81
C ILE A 163 -0.77 18.25 7.88
N MET A 164 -1.64 19.21 7.58
CA MET A 164 -1.25 20.38 6.79
C MET A 164 -0.48 21.36 7.67
N ARG A 165 0.83 21.54 7.44
CA ARG A 165 1.74 22.34 8.27
C ARG A 165 1.25 23.76 8.53
N HIS A 166 0.59 24.37 7.55
CA HIS A 166 0.12 25.75 7.60
C HIS A 166 -1.29 25.91 8.18
N ARG A 167 -1.94 24.80 8.60
CA ARG A 167 -3.32 24.82 9.08
C ARG A 167 -3.53 24.14 10.43
N ILE A 168 -2.53 23.38 10.90
CA ILE A 168 -2.64 22.71 12.20
C ILE A 168 -2.50 23.71 13.32
N ASP A 169 -3.43 23.69 14.26
CA ASP A 169 -3.31 24.40 15.52
C ASP A 169 -2.84 23.43 16.64
N GLU A 170 -2.35 24.03 17.71
CA GLU A 170 -1.81 23.27 18.84
C GLU A 170 -2.88 22.40 19.54
N PRO A 171 -4.13 22.85 19.77
CA PRO A 171 -5.16 22.01 20.37
C PRO A 171 -5.47 20.77 19.54
N THR A 172 -5.63 20.90 18.22
CA THR A 172 -5.87 19.79 17.31
C THR A 172 -4.71 18.79 17.33
N PHE A 173 -3.47 19.29 17.27
CA PHE A 173 -2.30 18.43 17.35
C PHE A 173 -2.25 17.65 18.66
N LYS A 174 -2.45 18.34 19.80
CA LYS A 174 -2.47 17.70 21.13
C LYS A 174 -3.57 16.64 21.26
N ASN A 175 -4.74 16.87 20.68
CA ASN A 175 -5.80 15.87 20.66
C ASN A 175 -5.41 14.60 19.91
N ILE A 176 -4.82 14.75 18.72
CA ILE A 176 -4.32 13.60 17.95
C ILE A 176 -3.19 12.87 18.71
N TRP A 177 -2.25 13.63 19.27
CA TRP A 177 -1.16 13.07 20.07
C TRP A 177 -1.66 12.23 21.25
N LYS A 178 -2.66 12.75 21.97
CA LYS A 178 -3.29 12.01 23.08
C LYS A 178 -3.89 10.69 22.62
N ARG A 179 -4.51 10.63 21.43
CA ARG A 179 -5.03 9.39 20.89
C ARG A 179 -3.94 8.39 20.55
N VAL A 180 -2.79 8.84 20.07
CA VAL A 180 -1.64 7.97 19.83
C VAL A 180 -1.15 7.36 21.15
N GLU A 181 -1.05 8.16 22.20
CA GLU A 181 -0.68 7.66 23.56
C GLU A 181 -1.69 6.64 24.09
N GLU A 182 -2.98 6.95 24.02
CA GLU A 182 -4.07 6.10 24.51
C GLU A 182 -4.19 4.80 23.72
N SER A 183 -3.89 4.80 22.42
CA SER A 183 -3.94 3.60 21.57
C SER A 183 -2.93 2.54 21.97
N ARG A 184 -1.82 2.92 22.59
CA ARG A 184 -0.66 2.07 22.93
C ARG A 184 -0.09 1.28 21.75
N SER A 185 -0.53 1.56 20.54
CA SER A 185 -0.06 0.94 19.30
C SER A 185 1.04 1.74 18.62
N GLY A 186 1.29 3.00 19.04
CA GLY A 186 2.17 3.93 18.36
C GLY A 186 1.57 4.50 17.07
N GLU A 187 0.27 4.30 16.85
CA GLU A 187 -0.48 4.80 15.71
C GLU A 187 -1.74 5.58 16.15
N PRO A 188 -2.20 6.50 15.32
CA PRO A 188 -1.68 6.83 14.00
C PRO A 188 -0.32 7.54 14.02
N GLY A 189 0.48 7.33 12.95
CA GLY A 189 1.65 8.14 12.66
C GLY A 189 1.25 9.53 12.17
N PHE A 190 2.24 10.43 12.02
CA PHE A 190 2.03 11.79 11.54
C PHE A 190 2.70 11.98 10.18
N TYR A 191 1.94 12.41 9.18
CA TYR A 191 2.45 12.80 7.87
C TYR A 191 2.25 14.31 7.67
N PHE A 192 3.33 15.07 7.87
CA PHE A 192 3.32 16.52 7.69
C PHE A 192 3.50 16.88 6.21
N SER A 193 2.54 17.57 5.63
CA SER A 193 2.59 18.00 4.24
C SER A 193 2.18 19.47 4.08
N ASN A 194 2.60 20.06 2.98
CA ASN A 194 2.13 21.37 2.52
C ASN A 194 1.00 21.23 1.47
N ASP A 195 0.81 20.02 0.94
CA ASP A 195 -0.19 19.71 -0.07
C ASP A 195 -0.85 18.36 0.26
N LYS A 196 -2.16 18.33 0.35
CA LYS A 196 -2.96 17.14 0.68
C LYS A 196 -2.93 16.04 -0.38
N GLU A 197 -2.51 16.36 -1.60
CA GLU A 197 -2.41 15.40 -2.71
C GLU A 197 -1.08 14.63 -2.69
N TRP A 198 -0.09 15.07 -1.91
CA TRP A 198 1.15 14.34 -1.74
C TRP A 198 0.96 13.15 -0.81
N GLY A 199 1.60 12.06 -1.17
CA GLY A 199 1.69 10.86 -0.37
C GLY A 199 3.14 10.44 -0.15
N CYS A 200 3.32 9.20 0.28
CA CYS A 200 4.64 8.63 0.54
C CYS A 200 4.63 7.11 0.34
N ASN A 201 5.81 6.51 0.32
CA ASN A 201 5.97 5.07 0.45
C ASN A 201 5.66 4.62 1.90
N PRO A 202 5.51 3.31 2.17
CA PRO A 202 5.11 2.80 3.49
C PRO A 202 5.99 3.19 4.67
N CYS A 203 7.27 3.49 4.42
CA CYS A 203 8.22 3.90 5.47
C CYS A 203 8.29 5.42 5.65
N CYS A 204 7.56 6.20 4.86
CA CYS A 204 7.47 7.67 4.88
C CYS A 204 8.73 8.45 4.49
N GLU A 205 9.81 7.80 4.05
CA GLU A 205 11.06 8.49 3.68
C GLU A 205 11.00 9.16 2.30
N ILE A 206 10.05 8.79 1.43
CA ILE A 206 9.93 9.30 0.08
C ILE A 206 8.58 9.99 -0.12
N GLY A 207 8.60 11.30 -0.35
CA GLY A 207 7.43 12.05 -0.79
C GLY A 207 7.09 11.71 -2.24
N LEU A 208 5.84 11.34 -2.50
CA LEU A 208 5.36 10.89 -3.80
C LEU A 208 4.10 11.65 -4.19
N ARG A 209 4.03 12.07 -5.44
CA ARG A 209 2.79 12.51 -6.07
C ARG A 209 1.94 11.29 -6.46
N PRO A 210 0.64 11.48 -6.75
CA PRO A 210 -0.19 10.40 -7.27
C PRO A 210 0.42 9.72 -8.50
N PHE A 211 0.39 8.39 -8.51
CA PHE A 211 0.86 7.55 -9.61
C PHE A 211 2.37 7.58 -9.87
N GLN A 212 3.18 7.91 -8.86
CA GLN A 212 4.63 7.83 -8.95
C GLN A 212 5.15 6.51 -8.40
N PHE A 213 6.19 5.99 -9.03
CA PHE A 213 7.07 4.97 -8.50
C PHE A 213 8.34 5.60 -7.97
N CYS A 214 8.91 5.03 -6.90
CA CYS A 214 10.29 5.29 -6.52
C CYS A 214 11.12 4.02 -6.67
N ASN A 215 12.29 4.15 -7.27
CA ASN A 215 13.21 3.04 -7.52
C ASN A 215 14.36 3.16 -6.52
N LEU A 216 14.37 2.29 -5.53
CA LEU A 216 15.31 2.34 -4.42
C LEU A 216 16.43 1.33 -4.61
N THR A 217 17.64 1.79 -4.35
CA THR A 217 18.84 0.98 -4.17
C THR A 217 19.46 1.32 -2.81
N GLU A 218 20.25 0.41 -2.28
CA GLU A 218 20.85 0.56 -0.97
C GLU A 218 22.28 0.04 -0.99
N ILE A 219 23.18 0.77 -0.36
CA ILE A 219 24.58 0.37 -0.19
C ILE A 219 24.87 0.13 1.29
N ASN A 220 25.56 -0.98 1.58
CA ASN A 220 26.08 -1.24 2.91
C ASN A 220 27.41 -0.49 3.07
N VAL A 221 27.43 0.46 4.00
CA VAL A 221 28.63 1.28 4.26
C VAL A 221 29.36 0.90 5.56
N SER A 222 28.86 -0.10 6.28
CA SER A 222 29.50 -0.56 7.55
C SER A 222 30.94 -1.04 7.38
N ASN A 223 31.26 -1.59 6.22
CA ASN A 223 32.57 -2.17 5.90
C ASN A 223 33.36 -1.40 4.84
N VAL A 224 32.93 -0.20 4.48
CA VAL A 224 33.66 0.69 3.56
C VAL A 224 34.97 1.11 4.22
N LYS A 225 36.07 1.00 3.46
CA LYS A 225 37.44 1.26 3.95
C LYS A 225 38.05 2.56 3.43
N SER A 226 37.49 3.13 2.36
CA SER A 226 37.99 4.34 1.74
C SER A 226 36.91 5.12 1.03
N GLN A 227 37.14 6.42 0.79
CA GLN A 227 36.28 7.27 -0.01
C GLN A 227 36.07 6.71 -1.42
N ARG A 228 37.12 6.20 -2.04
CA ARG A 228 37.05 5.58 -3.38
C ARG A 228 36.06 4.39 -3.40
N GLU A 229 36.12 3.52 -2.40
CA GLU A 229 35.22 2.38 -2.31
C GLU A 229 33.76 2.84 -2.13
N LEU A 230 33.51 3.88 -1.34
CA LEU A 230 32.17 4.49 -1.20
C LEU A 230 31.66 5.00 -2.54
N GLU A 231 32.48 5.73 -3.28
CA GLU A 231 32.14 6.27 -4.60
C GLU A 231 31.83 5.18 -5.62
N GLU A 232 32.62 4.11 -5.64
CA GLU A 232 32.39 2.94 -6.52
C GLU A 232 31.06 2.26 -6.21
N ARG A 233 30.73 2.05 -4.94
CA ARG A 233 29.43 1.49 -4.51
C ARG A 233 28.28 2.42 -4.86
N ALA A 234 28.42 3.73 -4.63
CA ALA A 234 27.40 4.70 -4.95
C ALA A 234 27.12 4.79 -6.46
N LYS A 235 28.19 4.73 -7.29
CA LYS A 235 28.07 4.69 -8.76
C LYS A 235 27.33 3.43 -9.21
N ALA A 236 27.66 2.27 -8.65
CA ALA A 236 26.99 1.00 -8.98
C ALA A 236 25.50 1.05 -8.59
N ALA A 237 25.18 1.52 -7.39
CA ALA A 237 23.80 1.64 -6.92
C ALA A 237 23.00 2.63 -7.74
N SER A 238 23.57 3.80 -8.07
CA SER A 238 22.92 4.81 -8.93
C SER A 238 22.68 4.26 -10.34
N PHE A 239 23.62 3.50 -10.90
CA PHE A 239 23.46 2.84 -12.19
C PHE A 239 22.29 1.86 -12.20
N ILE A 240 22.22 0.98 -11.17
CA ILE A 240 21.11 0.03 -11.00
C ILE A 240 19.78 0.77 -10.84
N GLY A 241 19.74 1.82 -10.01
CA GLY A 241 18.56 2.65 -9.81
C GLY A 241 18.07 3.30 -11.11
N THR A 242 19.00 3.81 -11.92
CA THR A 242 18.70 4.42 -13.23
C THR A 242 18.14 3.38 -14.21
N LEU A 243 18.74 2.18 -14.28
CA LEU A 243 18.18 1.09 -15.10
C LEU A 243 16.78 0.71 -14.66
N GLN A 244 16.52 0.63 -13.36
CA GLN A 244 15.19 0.33 -12.82
C GLN A 244 14.19 1.45 -13.18
N ALA A 245 14.58 2.72 -13.04
CA ALA A 245 13.73 3.86 -13.36
C ALA A 245 13.45 4.02 -14.87
N SER A 246 14.30 3.47 -15.73
CA SER A 246 14.09 3.47 -17.19
C SER A 246 13.03 2.48 -17.66
N TYR A 247 12.60 1.55 -16.80
CA TYR A 247 11.50 0.64 -17.11
C TYR A 247 10.17 1.37 -16.99
N THR A 248 9.48 1.54 -18.11
CA THR A 248 8.22 2.30 -18.21
C THR A 248 7.06 1.52 -18.83
N ASP A 249 7.28 0.25 -19.20
CA ASP A 249 6.23 -0.61 -19.73
C ASP A 249 5.35 -1.17 -18.61
N PHE A 250 4.24 -0.50 -18.34
CA PHE A 250 3.24 -0.89 -17.35
C PHE A 250 1.91 -1.25 -18.02
N HIS A 251 1.92 -2.15 -18.99
CA HIS A 251 0.75 -2.55 -19.78
C HIS A 251 -0.45 -3.02 -18.94
N TYR A 252 -0.22 -3.51 -17.71
CA TYR A 252 -1.24 -3.95 -16.75
C TYR A 252 -1.79 -2.82 -15.86
N LEU A 253 -1.17 -1.63 -15.89
CA LEU A 253 -1.62 -0.46 -15.13
C LEU A 253 -2.28 0.58 -16.05
N ARG A 254 -2.90 1.58 -15.42
CA ARG A 254 -3.45 2.71 -16.18
C ARG A 254 -2.32 3.54 -16.82
N PRO A 255 -2.52 4.09 -18.03
CA PRO A 255 -1.47 4.85 -18.75
C PRO A 255 -0.87 6.03 -17.97
N ILE A 256 -1.55 6.52 -16.94
CA ILE A 256 -1.03 7.60 -16.10
C ILE A 256 0.26 7.19 -15.37
N TRP A 257 0.40 5.93 -14.96
CA TRP A 257 1.60 5.43 -14.29
C TRP A 257 2.83 5.51 -15.20
N GLN A 258 2.68 5.11 -16.47
CA GLN A 258 3.74 5.23 -17.47
C GLN A 258 4.14 6.70 -17.66
N ARG A 259 3.17 7.57 -17.97
CA ARG A 259 3.43 9.01 -18.20
C ARG A 259 4.14 9.68 -17.01
N THR A 260 3.75 9.34 -15.79
CA THR A 260 4.36 9.92 -14.60
C THR A 260 5.78 9.43 -14.40
N THR A 261 6.03 8.13 -14.66
CA THR A 261 7.37 7.55 -14.56
C THR A 261 8.31 8.11 -15.63
N GLU A 262 7.85 8.23 -16.88
CA GLU A 262 8.64 8.83 -17.98
C GLU A 262 9.00 10.29 -17.68
N LYS A 263 8.11 11.02 -17.02
CA LYS A 263 8.34 12.42 -16.67
C LYS A 263 9.34 12.59 -15.54
N ASP A 264 9.22 11.81 -14.47
CA ASP A 264 9.92 12.06 -13.20
C ASP A 264 11.10 11.13 -12.97
N SER A 265 11.06 9.86 -13.44
CA SER A 265 12.12 8.84 -13.36
C SER A 265 12.82 8.79 -12.00
N LEU A 266 12.05 8.77 -10.90
CA LEU A 266 12.56 8.91 -9.54
C LEU A 266 13.48 7.75 -9.16
N ILE A 267 14.64 8.07 -8.62
CA ILE A 267 15.58 7.12 -8.03
C ILE A 267 15.93 7.56 -6.60
N GLY A 268 16.25 6.58 -5.76
CA GLY A 268 16.79 6.81 -4.43
C GLY A 268 17.94 5.86 -4.17
N VAL A 269 19.04 6.40 -3.65
CA VAL A 269 20.19 5.63 -3.20
C VAL A 269 20.38 5.88 -1.72
N SER A 270 20.18 4.84 -0.91
CA SER A 270 20.30 4.93 0.54
C SER A 270 21.56 4.23 1.05
N MET A 271 21.88 4.45 2.32
CA MET A 271 23.02 3.86 2.99
C MET A 271 22.56 3.16 4.27
N THR A 272 23.02 1.93 4.48
CA THR A 272 22.87 1.21 5.76
C THR A 272 24.22 1.05 6.44
N GLY A 273 24.18 0.95 7.77
CA GLY A 273 25.40 0.75 8.58
C GLY A 273 26.27 2.00 8.74
N ILE A 274 25.69 3.21 8.62
CA ILE A 274 26.39 4.49 8.79
C ILE A 274 27.09 4.55 10.15
N ALA A 275 26.36 4.30 11.22
CA ALA A 275 26.91 4.34 12.58
C ALA A 275 27.94 3.23 12.88
N SER A 276 27.97 2.16 12.07
CA SER A 276 28.94 1.06 12.18
C SER A 276 30.18 1.30 11.32
N GLY A 277 30.15 2.27 10.40
CA GLY A 277 31.21 2.55 9.44
C GLY A 277 32.22 3.57 9.95
N ARG A 278 33.46 3.15 10.19
CA ARG A 278 34.53 4.07 10.67
C ARG A 278 34.83 5.22 9.73
N VAL A 279 34.83 4.98 8.43
CA VAL A 279 35.17 5.99 7.40
C VAL A 279 34.10 7.10 7.33
N LEU A 280 32.82 6.73 7.38
CA LEU A 280 31.72 7.71 7.37
C LEU A 280 31.64 8.51 8.67
N MET A 281 31.90 7.88 9.81
CA MET A 281 31.96 8.58 11.10
C MET A 281 33.03 9.67 11.10
N LEU A 282 34.17 9.45 10.44
CA LEU A 282 35.23 10.45 10.32
C LEU A 282 34.84 11.58 9.35
N CYS A 283 34.19 11.28 8.24
CA CYS A 283 33.73 12.29 7.27
C CYS A 283 32.61 13.20 7.82
N LEU A 284 31.67 12.65 8.58
CA LEU A 284 30.56 13.41 9.17
C LEU A 284 30.98 14.31 10.34
N LEU A 285 32.16 14.10 10.93
CA LEU A 285 32.71 14.96 11.98
C LEU A 285 33.40 16.23 11.41
N TYR A 286 33.61 16.32 10.10
CA TYR A 286 34.33 17.42 9.45
C TYR A 286 33.48 18.22 8.45
N THR A 287 32.18 17.91 8.31
CA THR A 287 31.20 18.69 7.53
C THR A 287 30.14 19.29 8.43
#